data_a976c33f58ebf2e375bdb0c4da86fbdd
#
_entry.id   a976c33f58ebf2e375bdb0c4da86fbdd
#
_cell.length_a   1.000
_cell.length_b   1.000
_cell.length_c   1.000
_cell.angle_alpha   90.00
_cell.angle_beta   90.00
_cell.angle_gamma   90.00
#
_symmetry.space_group_name_H-M   'P 1'
#
loop_
_entity.id
_entity.type
_entity.pdbx_description
1 polymer ?
#
loop_
_entity_poly.entity_id
_entity_poly.type
_entity_poly.pdbx_seq_one_letter_code
_entity_poly.pdbx_strand_id
1 'polypeptide(L)'
;MIKHLVIWRLKDEAAGNDRATNSRLIKEKLKALRGQIPGLVKLEVGIEGDSNNPEQGHVVLYSVFESRVALQAYSSHPAHKVVAAFIKEVASERRVIDYEVFAAESPSRAPR
;
A
#
# COMPACT_ATOMS: atom_id res chain seq x y z
N MET A 1 -9.25 3.96 -14.75
CA MET A 1 -8.37 4.04 -13.57
C MET A 1 -8.46 2.76 -12.76
N ILE A 2 -7.34 2.26 -12.30
CA ILE A 2 -7.31 1.07 -11.45
C ILE A 2 -7.00 1.51 -10.03
N LYS A 3 -7.84 1.11 -9.10
CA LYS A 3 -7.57 1.31 -7.67
C LYS A 3 -6.96 0.03 -7.12
N HIS A 4 -5.83 0.19 -6.45
CA HIS A 4 -5.02 -0.89 -5.92
C HIS A 4 -4.92 -0.71 -4.42
N LEU A 5 -5.56 -1.63 -3.69
CA LEU A 5 -5.60 -1.61 -2.23
C LEU A 5 -4.81 -2.79 -1.70
N VAL A 6 -3.91 -2.53 -0.78
CA VAL A 6 -3.20 -3.61 -0.08
C VAL A 6 -3.30 -3.37 1.41
N ILE A 7 -3.62 -4.42 2.14
CA ILE A 7 -3.69 -4.38 3.60
C ILE A 7 -2.72 -5.44 4.12
N TRP A 8 -1.80 -5.01 4.97
CA TRP A 8 -0.87 -5.91 5.64
C TRP A 8 -1.12 -5.90 7.14
N ARG A 9 -1.07 -7.07 7.74
CA ARG A 9 -0.94 -7.18 9.18
C ARG A 9 0.52 -7.43 9.49
N LEU A 10 1.09 -6.68 10.43
CA LEU A 10 2.51 -6.81 10.75
C LEU A 10 2.72 -7.73 11.94
N LYS A 11 3.88 -8.39 11.93
CA LYS A 11 4.39 -9.13 13.09
C LYS A 11 4.70 -8.16 14.22
N ASP A 12 4.63 -8.65 15.45
CA ASP A 12 4.98 -7.83 16.62
C ASP A 12 6.43 -7.38 16.56
N GLU A 13 7.31 -8.28 16.13
CA GLU A 13 8.74 -8.01 15.95
C GLU A 13 9.22 -8.71 14.69
N ALA A 14 10.01 -8.01 13.90
CA ALA A 14 10.64 -8.55 12.70
C ALA A 14 11.75 -7.62 12.23
N ALA A 15 12.73 -8.16 11.54
CA ALA A 15 13.86 -7.40 11.00
C ALA A 15 14.58 -6.58 12.08
N GLY A 16 14.57 -7.04 13.32
CA GLY A 16 15.21 -6.35 14.43
C GLY A 16 14.44 -5.15 14.98
N ASN A 17 13.18 -4.96 14.57
CA ASN A 17 12.36 -3.81 14.95
C ASN A 17 11.02 -4.25 15.52
N ASP A 18 10.40 -3.36 16.31
CA ASP A 18 9.03 -3.55 16.74
C ASP A 18 8.05 -3.18 15.61
N ARG A 19 6.78 -3.47 15.84
CA ARG A 19 5.72 -3.22 14.86
C ARG A 19 5.61 -1.74 14.49
N ALA A 20 5.66 -0.87 15.49
CA ALA A 20 5.53 0.57 15.25
C ALA A 20 6.64 1.09 14.34
N THR A 21 7.86 0.65 14.57
CA THR A 21 9.00 1.02 13.73
C THR A 21 8.83 0.50 12.31
N ASN A 22 8.44 -0.77 12.16
CA ASN A 22 8.23 -1.36 10.84
C ASN A 22 7.09 -0.68 10.08
N SER A 23 6.03 -0.29 10.77
CA SER A 23 4.92 0.46 10.16
C SER A 23 5.42 1.78 9.56
N ARG A 24 6.23 2.51 10.30
CA ARG A 24 6.79 3.78 9.81
C ARG A 24 7.72 3.57 8.64
N LEU A 25 8.55 2.53 8.70
CA LEU A 25 9.48 2.20 7.61
C LEU A 25 8.73 1.85 6.33
N ILE A 26 7.67 1.06 6.44
CA ILE A 26 6.83 0.73 5.28
C ILE A 26 6.25 2.00 4.67
N LYS A 27 5.69 2.86 5.50
CA LYS A 27 5.10 4.12 5.02
C LYS A 27 6.13 4.97 4.30
N GLU A 28 7.30 5.15 4.88
CA GLU A 28 8.37 5.93 4.28
C GLU A 28 8.83 5.34 2.94
N LYS A 29 9.04 4.02 2.90
CA LYS A 29 9.50 3.34 1.69
C LYS A 29 8.46 3.41 0.57
N LEU A 30 7.19 3.24 0.89
CA LEU A 30 6.12 3.34 -0.11
C LEU A 30 5.96 4.77 -0.62
N LYS A 31 5.99 5.74 0.28
CA LYS A 31 5.89 7.15 -0.12
C LYS A 31 7.04 7.58 -1.00
N ALA A 32 8.22 7.02 -0.82
CA ALA A 32 9.38 7.30 -1.65
C ALA A 32 9.19 6.84 -3.11
N LEU A 33 8.21 5.98 -3.37
CA LEU A 33 7.90 5.55 -4.74
C LEU A 33 7.18 6.61 -5.56
N ARG A 34 6.64 7.64 -4.93
CA ARG A 34 6.00 8.74 -5.63
C ARG A 34 6.99 9.39 -6.57
N GLY A 35 6.56 9.64 -7.81
CA GLY A 35 7.40 10.26 -8.83
C GLY A 35 8.37 9.29 -9.50
N GLN A 36 8.48 8.05 -9.03
CA GLN A 36 9.36 7.06 -9.64
C GLN A 36 8.60 6.05 -10.50
N ILE A 37 7.28 6.00 -10.36
CA ILE A 37 6.46 4.96 -10.99
C ILE A 37 5.61 5.57 -12.09
N PRO A 38 5.88 5.26 -13.36
CA PRO A 38 5.03 5.74 -14.45
C PRO A 38 3.60 5.23 -14.30
N GLY A 39 2.63 6.11 -14.52
CA GLY A 39 1.21 5.75 -14.45
C GLY A 39 0.62 5.70 -13.05
N LEU A 40 1.42 5.94 -12.03
CA LEU A 40 0.92 6.07 -10.65
C LEU A 40 0.32 7.47 -10.47
N VAL A 41 -0.98 7.53 -10.25
CA VAL A 41 -1.73 8.77 -10.12
C VAL A 41 -1.80 9.25 -8.67
N LYS A 42 -2.01 8.32 -7.75
CA LYS A 42 -2.15 8.64 -6.33
C LYS A 42 -1.61 7.50 -5.49
N LEU A 43 -0.97 7.86 -4.39
CA LEU A 43 -0.48 6.89 -3.42
C LEU A 43 -0.70 7.45 -2.01
N GLU A 44 -1.31 6.66 -1.17
CA GLU A 44 -1.62 7.03 0.20
C GLU A 44 -1.35 5.83 1.09
N VAL A 45 -0.69 6.04 2.21
CA VAL A 45 -0.38 4.97 3.16
C VAL A 45 -0.96 5.34 4.51
N GLY A 46 -1.76 4.44 5.07
CA GLY A 46 -2.33 4.59 6.40
C GLY A 46 -1.75 3.56 7.36
N ILE A 47 -1.51 4.00 8.58
CA ILE A 47 -1.11 3.12 9.67
C ILE A 47 -2.26 3.09 10.66
N GLU A 48 -2.70 1.91 11.03
CA GLU A 48 -3.77 1.75 12.01
C GLU A 48 -3.32 2.31 13.36
N GLY A 49 -4.18 3.13 13.96
CA GLY A 49 -3.76 4.18 14.83
C GLY A 49 -3.46 3.91 16.29
N ASP A 50 -4.00 2.91 16.94
CA ASP A 50 -3.79 2.77 18.39
C ASP A 50 -2.86 1.62 18.71
N SER A 51 -1.62 1.96 19.07
CA SER A 51 -0.60 0.96 19.37
C SER A 51 -0.87 0.19 20.66
N ASN A 52 -1.80 0.63 21.47
CA ASN A 52 -2.15 -0.07 22.72
C ASN A 52 -3.13 -1.22 22.51
N ASN A 53 -3.71 -1.31 21.32
CA ASN A 53 -4.64 -2.39 21.01
C ASN A 53 -3.91 -3.50 20.26
N PRO A 54 -3.74 -4.69 20.85
CA PRO A 54 -3.02 -5.78 20.19
C PRO A 54 -3.72 -6.31 18.93
N GLU A 55 -5.01 -6.02 18.75
CA GLU A 55 -5.72 -6.39 17.54
C GLU A 55 -5.36 -5.49 16.37
N GLN A 56 -4.80 -4.32 16.63
CA GLN A 56 -4.34 -3.41 15.59
C GLN A 56 -2.93 -3.80 15.15
N GLY A 57 -2.55 -3.36 14.02
CA GLY A 57 -1.23 -3.69 13.48
C GLY A 57 -1.26 -3.76 11.98
N HIS A 58 -2.21 -3.04 11.39
CA HIS A 58 -2.36 -3.02 9.93
C HIS A 58 -1.73 -1.77 9.33
N VAL A 59 -1.17 -1.96 8.15
CA VAL A 59 -0.76 -0.88 7.28
C VAL A 59 -1.55 -1.02 6.00
N VAL A 60 -2.09 0.08 5.50
CA VAL A 60 -2.94 0.10 4.31
C VAL A 60 -2.29 0.95 3.24
N LEU A 61 -2.17 0.40 2.05
CA LEU A 61 -1.77 1.14 0.86
C LEU A 61 -3.00 1.34 0.00
N TYR A 62 -3.29 2.60 -0.33
CA TYR A 62 -4.27 2.93 -1.34
C TYR A 62 -3.54 3.63 -2.48
N SER A 63 -3.63 3.08 -3.67
CA SER A 63 -2.99 3.67 -4.83
C SER A 63 -3.91 3.62 -6.04
N VAL A 64 -3.70 4.56 -6.95
CA VAL A 64 -4.49 4.65 -8.18
C VAL A 64 -3.53 4.68 -9.36
N PHE A 65 -3.80 3.84 -10.35
CA PHE A 65 -3.01 3.74 -11.57
C PHE A 65 -3.86 4.09 -12.77
N GLU A 66 -3.23 4.63 -13.80
CA GLU A 66 -3.91 5.01 -15.04
C GLU A 66 -4.55 3.82 -15.74
N SER A 67 -3.92 2.63 -15.63
CA SER A 67 -4.35 1.43 -16.34
C SER A 67 -3.82 0.17 -15.68
N ARG A 68 -4.33 -0.98 -16.11
CA ARG A 68 -3.80 -2.28 -15.67
C ARG A 68 -2.36 -2.48 -16.12
N VAL A 69 -1.99 -1.96 -17.27
CA VAL A 69 -0.61 -2.03 -17.75
C VAL A 69 0.32 -1.28 -16.81
N ALA A 70 -0.10 -0.10 -16.33
CA ALA A 70 0.66 0.67 -15.36
C ALA A 70 0.81 -0.08 -14.03
N LEU A 71 -0.25 -0.72 -13.56
CA LEU A 71 -0.19 -1.52 -12.33
C LEU A 71 0.76 -2.71 -12.49
N GLN A 72 0.72 -3.39 -13.62
CA GLN A 72 1.63 -4.50 -13.89
C GLN A 72 3.08 -4.04 -13.94
N ALA A 73 3.34 -2.90 -14.58
CA ALA A 73 4.67 -2.32 -14.63
C ALA A 73 5.19 -1.95 -13.25
N TYR A 74 4.30 -1.45 -12.38
CA TYR A 74 4.62 -1.18 -10.99
C TYR A 74 5.05 -2.46 -10.26
N SER A 75 4.31 -3.54 -10.43
CA SER A 75 4.62 -4.81 -9.75
C SER A 75 6.03 -5.33 -10.10
N SER A 76 6.50 -5.08 -11.31
CA SER A 76 7.82 -5.52 -11.76
C SER A 76 8.89 -4.43 -11.63
N HIS A 77 8.55 -3.25 -11.21
CA HIS A 77 9.51 -2.14 -11.09
C HIS A 77 10.56 -2.45 -10.01
N PRO A 78 11.85 -2.24 -10.30
CA PRO A 78 12.91 -2.55 -9.32
C PRO A 78 12.73 -1.84 -7.99
N ALA A 79 12.31 -0.58 -8.00
CA ALA A 79 12.08 0.17 -6.77
C ALA A 79 10.97 -0.45 -5.92
N HIS A 80 9.90 -0.95 -6.56
CA HIS A 80 8.82 -1.65 -5.86
C HIS A 80 9.30 -2.97 -5.27
N LYS A 81 10.10 -3.72 -6.02
CA LYS A 81 10.59 -5.04 -5.57
C LYS A 81 11.38 -4.95 -4.28
N VAL A 82 12.19 -3.92 -4.13
CA VAL A 82 12.97 -3.70 -2.90
C VAL A 82 12.05 -3.49 -1.71
N VAL A 83 11.03 -2.65 -1.89
CA VAL A 83 10.06 -2.37 -0.82
C VAL A 83 9.24 -3.62 -0.50
N ALA A 84 8.81 -4.34 -1.52
CA ALA A 84 8.01 -5.56 -1.36
C ALA A 84 8.77 -6.62 -0.58
N ALA A 85 10.07 -6.76 -0.80
CA ALA A 85 10.89 -7.73 -0.07
C ALA A 85 10.95 -7.40 1.42
N PHE A 86 11.09 -6.13 1.76
CA PHE A 86 11.07 -5.71 3.16
C PHE A 86 9.70 -5.98 3.80
N ILE A 87 8.62 -5.62 3.12
CA ILE A 87 7.27 -5.82 3.66
C ILE A 87 6.99 -7.30 3.87
N LYS A 88 7.41 -8.15 2.94
CA LYS A 88 7.24 -9.60 3.06
C LYS A 88 7.90 -10.14 4.32
N GLU A 89 9.04 -9.59 4.69
CA GLU A 89 9.76 -10.01 5.89
C GLU A 89 9.01 -9.63 7.18
N VAL A 90 8.38 -8.47 7.21
CA VAL A 90 7.78 -7.94 8.44
C VAL A 90 6.27 -8.18 8.56
N ALA A 91 5.60 -8.56 7.48
CA ALA A 91 4.16 -8.79 7.49
C ALA A 91 3.84 -10.27 7.77
N SER A 92 2.76 -10.49 8.53
CA SER A 92 2.22 -11.82 8.78
C SER A 92 1.08 -12.17 7.84
N GLU A 93 0.37 -11.16 7.33
CA GLU A 93 -0.76 -11.35 6.42
C GLU A 93 -0.78 -10.26 5.36
N ARG A 94 -1.35 -10.57 4.21
CA ARG A 94 -1.48 -9.63 3.11
C ARG A 94 -2.78 -9.87 2.37
N ARG A 95 -3.53 -8.80 2.11
CA ARG A 95 -4.70 -8.84 1.24
C ARG A 95 -4.56 -7.78 0.17
N VAL A 96 -4.94 -8.14 -1.05
CA VAL A 96 -4.89 -7.24 -2.19
C VAL A 96 -6.25 -7.18 -2.84
N ILE A 97 -6.71 -5.98 -3.14
CA ILE A 97 -7.95 -5.76 -3.86
C ILE A 97 -7.67 -4.77 -4.98
N ASP A 98 -7.91 -5.19 -6.21
CA ASP A 98 -7.76 -4.33 -7.39
C ASP A 98 -9.11 -4.23 -8.07
N TYR A 99 -9.50 -3.00 -8.42
CA TYR A 99 -10.73 -2.82 -9.18
C TYR A 99 -10.65 -1.60 -10.06
N GLU A 100 -11.39 -1.65 -11.15
CA GLU A 100 -11.43 -0.56 -12.11
C GLU A 100 -12.55 0.41 -11.79
N VAL A 101 -12.28 1.71 -11.93
CA VAL A 101 -13.26 2.77 -11.74
C VAL A 101 -13.37 3.54 -13.04
N PHE A 102 -14.59 3.63 -13.54
CA PHE A 102 -14.89 4.39 -14.75
C PHE A 102 -15.36 5.80 -14.35
N ALA A 103 -15.29 6.72 -15.31
CA ALA A 103 -15.67 8.11 -15.04
C ALA A 103 -17.06 8.25 -14.44
N ALA A 104 -18.01 7.42 -14.87
CA ALA A 104 -19.38 7.44 -14.39
C ALA A 104 -19.53 7.00 -12.93
N GLU A 105 -18.51 6.31 -12.39
CA GLU A 105 -18.45 5.80 -11.03
C GLU A 105 -17.53 6.61 -10.14
N SER A 106 -17.08 7.76 -10.64
CA SER A 106 -16.12 8.59 -9.94
C SER A 106 -16.65 8.98 -8.56
N PRO A 107 -15.81 8.91 -7.52
CA PRO A 107 -16.23 9.30 -6.17
C PRO A 107 -16.57 10.77 -6.03
N SER A 108 -16.24 11.60 -7.01
CA SER A 108 -16.64 13.01 -6.99
C SER A 108 -18.13 13.21 -7.25
N ARG A 109 -18.82 12.18 -7.70
CA ARG A 109 -20.27 12.27 -7.89
C ARG A 109 -21.00 12.17 -6.56
N ALA A 110 -22.10 12.87 -6.48
CA ALA A 110 -22.94 12.84 -5.30
C ALA A 110 -23.48 11.43 -5.06
N PRO A 111 -23.64 11.03 -3.79
CA PRO A 111 -24.27 9.76 -3.48
C PRO A 111 -25.71 9.72 -3.97
N ARG A 112 -26.18 8.55 -4.28
CA ARG A 112 -27.57 8.34 -4.65
C ARG A 112 -28.39 8.00 -3.43
#